data_14627540c0fa204cc0e74eb972e132c1
#
_entry.id   14627540c0fa204cc0e74eb972e132c1
#
_cell.length_a   1.000
_cell.length_b   1.000
_cell.length_c   1.000
_cell.angle_alpha   90.00
_cell.angle_beta   90.00
_cell.angle_gamma   90.00
#
_symmetry.space_group_name_H-M   'P 1'
#
loop_
_entity.id
_entity.type
_entity.pdbx_description
1 polymer ?
#
loop_
_entity_poly.entity_id
_entity_poly.type
_entity_poly.pdbx_seq_one_letter_code
_entity_poly.pdbx_strand_id
1 'polypeptide(L)'
;PQKEEWAKKEQTEQTGQEKRIQKEQTEQTNDQKNGNAQKNDSIKTLEQIEGIAYRKQSGKEDTEAQKFIKSSDNASEKTEIIITKARPCMSLDDVVFPYHDMKDLKNRIVYYETSRGCPYGCSYCLSSVEKNVRFRSMELVKKELQFFLDQKVPQVKFVDRTFNCNEKHTMEIWQNIKEHVNGITNFHFELSADILTKKEIEYVRTFRDGLVQFEIGVQSTNPDTIQAIHRKMDLDRLKENVAMVHQERNIHQHLDLIAGLPYEDLQSFHRSFNDVYAMQPDQLQLGFLKVLKGSPMHRMAKEYGIQYHSKPPYEVLSTTWLPYEDVRTLKG
;
A
#
# COMPACT_ATOMS: atom_id res chain seq x y z
N PRO A 1 19.90 68.25 -9.61
CA PRO A 1 20.80 67.13 -9.29
C PRO A 1 20.04 65.84 -8.99
N GLN A 2 18.96 65.86 -8.18
CA GLN A 2 18.26 64.60 -7.78
C GLN A 2 17.46 63.92 -8.91
N LYS A 3 16.98 64.66 -9.92
CA LYS A 3 16.27 64.09 -11.07
C LYS A 3 17.17 63.34 -12.07
N GLU A 4 18.41 63.78 -12.17
CA GLU A 4 19.39 63.12 -13.09
C GLU A 4 19.96 61.83 -12.49
N GLU A 5 20.02 61.72 -11.19
CA GLU A 5 20.46 60.52 -10.48
C GLU A 5 19.40 59.41 -10.54
N TRP A 6 18.10 59.77 -10.51
CA TRP A 6 16.97 58.85 -10.67
C TRP A 6 16.89 58.29 -12.07
N ALA A 7 17.05 59.12 -13.09
CA ALA A 7 17.02 58.65 -14.48
C ALA A 7 18.19 57.71 -14.84
N LYS A 8 19.37 57.90 -14.24
CA LYS A 8 20.49 56.97 -14.40
C LYS A 8 20.27 55.64 -13.69
N LYS A 9 19.55 55.62 -12.57
CA LYS A 9 19.21 54.38 -11.85
C LYS A 9 18.18 53.54 -12.63
N GLU A 10 17.15 54.18 -13.18
CA GLU A 10 16.16 53.46 -14.02
C GLU A 10 16.78 52.91 -15.30
N GLN A 11 17.68 53.61 -15.98
CA GLN A 11 18.38 53.10 -17.15
C GLN A 11 19.28 51.90 -16.84
N THR A 12 19.90 51.89 -15.63
CA THR A 12 20.75 50.75 -15.21
C THR A 12 19.94 49.54 -14.85
N GLU A 13 18.76 49.69 -14.25
CA GLU A 13 17.84 48.60 -13.93
C GLU A 13 17.16 48.01 -15.20
N GLN A 14 16.77 48.85 -16.16
CA GLN A 14 16.24 48.37 -17.44
C GLN A 14 17.28 47.56 -18.25
N THR A 15 18.53 48.04 -18.32
CA THR A 15 19.61 47.30 -19.01
C THR A 15 19.99 46.01 -18.30
N GLY A 16 19.82 45.94 -16.98
CA GLY A 16 19.99 44.74 -16.17
C GLY A 16 18.89 43.69 -16.43
N GLN A 17 17.63 44.15 -16.56
CA GLN A 17 16.49 43.30 -16.86
C GLN A 17 16.53 42.73 -18.30
N GLU A 18 16.88 43.55 -19.28
CA GLU A 18 17.02 43.11 -20.68
C GLU A 18 18.13 42.06 -20.85
N LYS A 19 19.26 42.21 -20.17
CA LYS A 19 20.33 41.19 -20.17
C LYS A 19 19.93 39.91 -19.46
N ARG A 20 19.07 39.98 -18.47
CA ARG A 20 18.55 38.80 -17.77
C ARG A 20 17.56 38.03 -18.64
N ILE A 21 16.66 38.73 -19.34
CA ILE A 21 15.68 38.14 -20.26
C ILE A 21 16.38 37.49 -21.48
N GLN A 22 17.42 38.15 -22.04
CA GLN A 22 18.23 37.57 -23.11
C GLN A 22 19.01 36.32 -22.66
N LYS A 23 19.49 36.27 -21.42
CA LYS A 23 20.17 35.09 -20.87
C LYS A 23 19.21 33.93 -20.65
N GLU A 24 18.03 34.20 -20.12
CA GLU A 24 16.98 33.19 -19.91
C GLU A 24 16.43 32.63 -21.25
N GLN A 25 16.30 33.48 -22.29
CA GLN A 25 15.91 33.05 -23.62
C GLN A 25 17.00 32.23 -24.33
N THR A 26 18.27 32.51 -24.06
CA THR A 26 19.40 31.74 -24.63
C THR A 26 19.56 30.39 -23.92
N GLU A 27 19.29 30.33 -22.63
CA GLU A 27 19.27 29.08 -21.85
C GLU A 27 18.09 28.18 -22.26
N GLN A 28 16.89 28.73 -22.50
CA GLN A 28 15.72 27.99 -22.98
C GLN A 28 15.89 27.43 -24.43
N THR A 29 16.59 28.16 -25.30
CA THR A 29 16.88 27.67 -26.69
C THR A 29 18.00 26.64 -26.73
N ASN A 30 18.93 26.66 -25.78
CA ASN A 30 19.94 25.61 -25.63
C ASN A 30 19.36 24.33 -25.03
N ASP A 31 18.43 24.43 -24.06
CA ASP A 31 17.74 23.28 -23.50
C ASP A 31 16.84 22.56 -24.52
N GLN A 32 16.22 23.29 -25.46
CA GLN A 32 15.45 22.66 -26.54
C GLN A 32 16.32 21.96 -27.62
N LYS A 33 17.53 22.41 -27.86
CA LYS A 33 18.47 21.74 -28.78
C LYS A 33 19.14 20.53 -28.13
N ASN A 34 19.44 20.58 -26.85
CA ASN A 34 19.96 19.43 -26.08
C ASN A 34 18.90 18.38 -25.77
N GLY A 35 17.63 18.74 -25.68
CA GLY A 35 16.53 17.84 -25.39
C GLY A 35 16.29 16.74 -26.46
N ASN A 36 16.62 16.99 -27.73
CA ASN A 36 16.45 16.00 -28.78
C ASN A 36 17.65 15.03 -28.93
N ALA A 37 18.86 15.45 -28.61
CA ALA A 37 20.02 14.55 -28.56
C ALA A 37 19.98 13.65 -27.28
N GLN A 38 19.57 14.20 -26.14
CA GLN A 38 19.43 13.45 -24.89
C GLN A 38 18.29 12.43 -24.91
N LYS A 39 17.20 12.63 -25.68
CA LYS A 39 16.10 11.65 -25.77
C LYS A 39 16.54 10.31 -26.38
N ASN A 40 17.42 10.30 -27.37
CA ASN A 40 17.87 9.05 -27.99
C ASN A 40 18.88 8.29 -27.11
N ASP A 41 19.75 8.98 -26.38
CA ASP A 41 20.66 8.36 -25.43
C ASP A 41 19.92 7.89 -24.15
N SER A 42 18.89 8.63 -23.72
CA SER A 42 18.02 8.22 -22.60
C SER A 42 17.25 6.91 -22.87
N ILE A 43 16.79 6.69 -24.12
CA ILE A 43 16.07 5.47 -24.48
C ILE A 43 17.01 4.25 -24.50
N LYS A 44 18.25 4.39 -24.94
CA LYS A 44 19.27 3.34 -24.86
C LYS A 44 19.63 2.99 -23.42
N THR A 45 19.57 3.95 -22.50
CA THR A 45 19.85 3.77 -21.07
C THR A 45 18.70 3.05 -20.35
N LEU A 46 17.45 3.25 -20.77
CA LEU A 46 16.29 2.60 -20.16
C LEU A 46 16.31 1.07 -20.29
N GLU A 47 16.85 0.53 -21.39
CA GLU A 47 16.98 -0.92 -21.58
C GLU A 47 17.90 -1.59 -20.54
N GLN A 48 18.81 -0.83 -19.97
CA GLN A 48 19.76 -1.30 -18.95
C GLN A 48 19.23 -1.18 -17.52
N ILE A 49 18.12 -0.45 -17.31
CA ILE A 49 17.51 -0.28 -15.98
C ILE A 49 16.61 -1.48 -15.71
N GLU A 50 16.92 -2.27 -14.69
CA GLU A 50 16.10 -3.40 -14.29
C GLU A 50 14.80 -2.93 -13.60
N GLY A 51 13.70 -3.68 -13.78
CA GLY A 51 12.44 -3.50 -13.07
C GLY A 51 11.57 -2.35 -13.57
N ILE A 52 11.72 -1.91 -14.81
CA ILE A 52 10.87 -0.89 -15.42
C ILE A 52 10.10 -1.43 -16.63
N ALA A 53 9.00 -0.77 -16.95
CA ALA A 53 8.30 -0.91 -18.21
C ALA A 53 8.26 0.48 -18.89
N TYR A 54 8.60 0.54 -20.16
CA TYR A 54 8.57 1.79 -20.91
C TYR A 54 8.01 1.59 -22.33
N ARG A 55 7.52 2.66 -22.92
CA ARG A 55 7.05 2.65 -24.32
C ARG A 55 8.21 2.97 -25.24
N LYS A 56 8.50 2.04 -26.16
CA LYS A 56 9.43 2.26 -27.26
C LYS A 56 8.61 2.70 -28.47
N GLN A 57 8.88 3.90 -28.96
CA GLN A 57 8.36 4.31 -30.27
C GLN A 57 9.16 3.55 -31.31
N SER A 58 8.47 2.81 -32.20
CA SER A 58 9.12 2.20 -33.36
C SER A 58 9.57 3.33 -34.26
N GLY A 59 10.86 3.67 -34.18
CA GLY A 59 11.49 4.63 -35.03
C GLY A 59 11.43 4.12 -36.48
N LYS A 60 10.71 4.79 -37.31
CA LYS A 60 11.06 4.81 -38.73
C LYS A 60 12.35 5.61 -38.84
N GLU A 61 13.44 5.01 -39.28
CA GLU A 61 14.49 5.74 -39.93
C GLU A 61 13.85 6.37 -41.18
N ASP A 62 13.45 7.63 -41.05
CA ASP A 62 12.98 8.42 -42.20
C ASP A 62 14.17 8.68 -43.10
N THR A 63 14.32 7.87 -44.13
CA THR A 63 15.15 8.22 -45.29
C THR A 63 14.52 9.46 -45.94
N GLU A 64 15.35 10.44 -46.35
CA GLU A 64 14.90 11.72 -46.90
C GLU A 64 13.90 11.60 -48.09
N ALA A 65 13.82 10.44 -48.73
CA ALA A 65 12.86 10.15 -49.78
C ALA A 65 11.40 10.00 -49.34
N GLN A 66 11.13 9.78 -48.02
CA GLN A 66 9.76 9.58 -47.48
C GLN A 66 9.11 10.85 -46.94
N LYS A 67 9.82 11.98 -46.90
CA LYS A 67 9.27 13.27 -46.45
C LYS A 67 8.24 13.90 -47.41
N PHE A 68 8.16 13.40 -48.64
CA PHE A 68 7.30 13.99 -49.68
C PHE A 68 5.92 13.36 -49.84
N ILE A 69 5.60 12.28 -49.13
CA ILE A 69 4.29 11.62 -49.21
C ILE A 69 3.68 11.53 -47.80
N LYS A 70 3.34 12.66 -47.22
CA LYS A 70 2.40 12.72 -46.06
C LYS A 70 1.16 13.47 -46.49
N SER A 71 0.23 12.75 -47.14
CA SER A 71 -1.19 13.13 -47.13
C SER A 71 -1.95 12.07 -46.35
N SER A 72 -2.57 12.54 -45.26
CA SER A 72 -3.74 11.98 -44.57
C SER A 72 -3.86 10.45 -44.60
N ASP A 73 -3.48 9.79 -43.48
CA ASP A 73 -4.33 8.76 -42.88
C ASP A 73 -3.77 8.39 -41.50
N ASN A 74 -4.66 8.24 -40.51
CA ASN A 74 -4.39 7.89 -39.13
C ASN A 74 -3.66 6.54 -38.99
N ALA A 75 -2.36 6.52 -39.17
CA ALA A 75 -1.53 5.40 -38.80
C ALA A 75 -1.31 5.50 -37.29
N SER A 76 -2.02 4.70 -36.49
CA SER A 76 -1.72 4.50 -35.09
C SER A 76 -0.25 4.08 -34.99
N GLU A 77 0.59 4.96 -34.42
CA GLU A 77 1.97 4.62 -34.08
C GLU A 77 1.96 3.37 -33.21
N LYS A 78 2.46 2.27 -33.73
CA LYS A 78 2.63 1.03 -32.97
C LYS A 78 3.68 1.29 -31.90
N THR A 79 3.23 1.64 -30.71
CA THR A 79 4.09 1.72 -29.53
C THR A 79 4.24 0.33 -28.93
N GLU A 80 5.45 -0.14 -28.84
CA GLU A 80 5.82 -1.38 -28.16
C GLU A 80 6.07 -1.11 -26.67
N ILE A 81 5.51 -1.94 -25.78
CA ILE A 81 5.84 -1.90 -24.35
C ILE A 81 6.98 -2.86 -24.09
N ILE A 82 8.13 -2.31 -23.73
CA ILE A 82 9.30 -3.08 -23.31
C ILE A 82 9.26 -3.24 -21.78
N ILE A 83 9.39 -4.48 -21.33
CA ILE A 83 9.53 -4.81 -19.90
C ILE A 83 10.95 -5.30 -19.70
N THR A 84 11.72 -4.61 -18.88
CA THR A 84 13.10 -5.00 -18.57
C THR A 84 13.15 -6.13 -17.57
N LYS A 85 14.32 -6.71 -17.36
CA LYS A 85 14.55 -7.75 -16.37
C LYS A 85 14.09 -7.29 -14.98
N ALA A 86 13.45 -8.19 -14.23
CA ALA A 86 13.01 -7.89 -12.86
C ALA A 86 14.20 -7.47 -11.97
N ARG A 87 14.01 -6.39 -11.20
CA ARG A 87 14.98 -5.93 -10.23
C ARG A 87 15.02 -6.89 -9.03
N PRO A 88 16.19 -7.21 -8.47
CA PRO A 88 16.26 -7.89 -7.19
C PRO A 88 15.53 -7.11 -6.08
N CYS A 89 14.94 -7.83 -5.14
CA CYS A 89 14.33 -7.19 -3.98
C CYS A 89 15.40 -6.46 -3.17
N MET A 90 15.19 -5.18 -2.91
CA MET A 90 16.08 -4.36 -2.09
C MET A 90 15.97 -4.73 -0.61
N SER A 91 17.02 -4.47 0.18
CA SER A 91 16.92 -4.50 1.64
C SER A 91 15.92 -3.45 2.14
N LEU A 92 15.16 -3.76 3.19
CA LEU A 92 14.30 -2.74 3.81
C LEU A 92 15.11 -1.66 4.55
N ASP A 93 16.36 -1.92 4.87
CA ASP A 93 17.26 -0.93 5.47
C ASP A 93 17.67 0.16 4.48
N ASP A 94 17.61 -0.14 3.17
CA ASP A 94 17.86 0.84 2.10
C ASP A 94 16.65 1.77 1.85
N VAL A 95 15.48 1.46 2.42
CA VAL A 95 14.29 2.32 2.29
C VAL A 95 14.45 3.54 3.16
N VAL A 96 14.43 4.72 2.54
CA VAL A 96 14.54 5.99 3.26
C VAL A 96 13.31 6.20 4.15
N PHE A 97 13.53 6.54 5.41
CA PHE A 97 12.46 6.92 6.32
C PHE A 97 11.85 8.26 5.86
N PRO A 98 10.55 8.30 5.50
CA PRO A 98 9.98 9.45 4.80
C PRO A 98 9.59 10.61 5.73
N TYR A 99 9.60 10.40 7.04
CA TYR A 99 9.09 11.37 8.01
C TYR A 99 10.25 12.21 8.58
N HIS A 100 10.31 13.47 8.19
CA HIS A 100 11.32 14.44 8.70
C HIS A 100 10.67 15.50 9.58
N ASP A 101 9.40 15.84 9.29
CA ASP A 101 8.60 16.85 9.98
C ASP A 101 7.15 16.35 10.00
N MET A 102 6.47 16.49 11.16
CA MET A 102 5.08 16.05 11.34
C MET A 102 4.06 17.20 11.21
N LYS A 103 4.49 18.43 10.84
CA LYS A 103 3.60 19.59 10.78
C LYS A 103 2.43 19.40 9.84
N ASP A 104 2.69 18.88 8.65
CA ASP A 104 1.68 18.66 7.62
C ASP A 104 0.83 17.38 7.87
N LEU A 105 1.23 16.55 8.84
CA LEU A 105 0.59 15.29 9.20
C LEU A 105 -0.16 15.38 10.53
N LYS A 106 -0.30 16.57 11.09
CA LYS A 106 -1.07 16.79 12.32
C LYS A 106 -2.50 16.26 12.16
N ASN A 107 -2.95 15.43 13.09
CA ASN A 107 -4.26 14.77 13.09
C ASN A 107 -4.48 13.80 11.91
N ARG A 108 -3.42 13.25 11.33
CA ARG A 108 -3.49 12.18 10.34
C ARG A 108 -2.94 10.88 10.91
N ILE A 109 -3.46 9.76 10.40
CA ILE A 109 -2.87 8.45 10.64
C ILE A 109 -1.54 8.40 9.89
N VAL A 110 -0.48 8.00 10.59
CA VAL A 110 0.85 7.81 10.00
C VAL A 110 1.04 6.32 9.72
N TYR A 111 1.47 6.00 8.52
CA TYR A 111 1.70 4.60 8.11
C TYR A 111 3.18 4.26 8.25
N TYR A 112 3.47 3.09 8.80
CA TYR A 112 4.82 2.62 9.03
C TYR A 112 4.97 1.14 8.67
N GLU A 113 6.10 0.75 8.08
CA GLU A 113 6.37 -0.61 7.63
C GLU A 113 7.68 -1.10 8.24
N THR A 114 7.63 -2.22 8.97
CA THR A 114 8.82 -2.89 9.52
C THR A 114 9.14 -4.19 8.82
N SER A 115 8.16 -4.74 8.08
CA SER A 115 8.34 -5.94 7.28
C SER A 115 7.56 -5.86 5.98
N ARG A 116 8.07 -6.46 4.91
CA ARG A 116 7.44 -6.54 3.61
C ARG A 116 7.38 -7.98 3.12
N GLY A 117 6.22 -8.35 2.54
CA GLY A 117 5.87 -9.71 2.17
C GLY A 117 4.87 -10.31 3.15
N CYS A 118 4.35 -11.50 2.83
CA CYS A 118 3.42 -12.23 3.69
C CYS A 118 3.66 -13.74 3.52
N PRO A 119 3.78 -14.53 4.59
CA PRO A 119 4.01 -15.97 4.49
C PRO A 119 2.79 -16.73 3.96
N TYR A 120 1.61 -16.10 3.95
CA TYR A 120 0.36 -16.69 3.51
C TYR A 120 0.10 -16.52 2.02
N GLY A 121 -0.81 -17.34 1.49
CA GLY A 121 -1.12 -17.41 0.07
C GLY A 121 -2.58 -17.06 -0.27
N CYS A 122 -3.24 -16.21 0.54
CA CYS A 122 -4.64 -15.87 0.36
C CYS A 122 -4.91 -15.35 -1.06
N SER A 123 -5.87 -15.97 -1.76
CA SER A 123 -6.08 -15.74 -3.20
C SER A 123 -6.59 -14.32 -3.53
N TYR A 124 -7.29 -13.68 -2.63
CA TYR A 124 -7.83 -12.32 -2.80
C TYR A 124 -6.77 -11.22 -2.55
N CYS A 125 -5.63 -11.55 -1.92
CA CYS A 125 -4.67 -10.57 -1.44
C CYS A 125 -3.48 -10.40 -2.41
N LEU A 126 -3.09 -9.15 -2.70
CA LEU A 126 -1.88 -8.87 -3.50
C LEU A 126 -0.59 -9.19 -2.75
N SER A 127 -0.60 -9.13 -1.42
CA SER A 127 0.58 -9.46 -0.60
C SER A 127 0.96 -10.93 -0.66
N SER A 128 0.05 -11.81 -1.14
CA SER A 128 0.33 -13.23 -1.37
C SER A 128 1.28 -13.50 -2.54
N VAL A 129 1.57 -12.48 -3.35
CA VAL A 129 2.49 -12.57 -4.50
C VAL A 129 3.95 -12.66 -4.03
N GLU A 130 4.29 -11.95 -2.95
CA GLU A 130 5.62 -11.98 -2.35
C GLU A 130 5.59 -12.74 -1.01
N LYS A 131 5.99 -14.01 -1.06
CA LYS A 131 5.94 -14.90 0.12
C LYS A 131 7.13 -14.76 1.06
N ASN A 132 8.25 -14.23 0.58
CA ASN A 132 9.44 -14.02 1.40
C ASN A 132 9.27 -12.75 2.23
N VAL A 133 9.11 -12.92 3.54
CA VAL A 133 9.03 -11.78 4.45
C VAL A 133 10.44 -11.25 4.71
N ARG A 134 10.65 -9.98 4.42
CA ARG A 134 11.89 -9.24 4.71
C ARG A 134 11.61 -8.26 5.84
N PHE A 135 12.55 -8.15 6.77
CA PHE A 135 12.43 -7.28 7.94
C PHE A 135 13.42 -6.12 7.85
N ARG A 136 12.98 -4.96 8.31
CA ARG A 136 13.85 -3.83 8.60
C ARG A 136 14.65 -4.13 9.87
N SER A 137 15.91 -3.71 9.92
CA SER A 137 16.75 -3.94 11.10
C SER A 137 16.14 -3.30 12.35
N MET A 138 16.23 -4.00 13.48
CA MET A 138 15.64 -3.53 14.72
C MET A 138 16.27 -2.23 15.24
N GLU A 139 17.50 -1.95 14.88
CA GLU A 139 18.17 -0.69 15.18
C GLU A 139 17.43 0.49 14.52
N LEU A 140 17.14 0.37 13.21
CA LEU A 140 16.38 1.40 12.48
C LEU A 140 14.95 1.50 12.99
N VAL A 141 14.29 0.37 13.21
CA VAL A 141 12.91 0.33 13.72
C VAL A 141 12.80 1.07 15.06
N LYS A 142 13.68 0.79 16.01
CA LYS A 142 13.67 1.48 17.33
C LYS A 142 13.90 2.98 17.21
N LYS A 143 14.83 3.40 16.35
CA LYS A 143 15.10 4.82 16.09
C LYS A 143 13.88 5.53 15.48
N GLU A 144 13.20 4.89 14.54
CA GLU A 144 12.04 5.45 13.85
C GLU A 144 10.79 5.48 14.75
N LEU A 145 10.59 4.46 15.58
CA LEU A 145 9.54 4.45 16.60
C LEU A 145 9.76 5.55 17.63
N GLN A 146 11.01 5.78 18.06
CA GLN A 146 11.34 6.86 18.96
C GLN A 146 10.99 8.22 18.35
N PHE A 147 11.26 8.42 17.05
CA PHE A 147 10.84 9.64 16.35
C PHE A 147 9.33 9.88 16.46
N PHE A 148 8.49 8.86 16.22
CA PHE A 148 7.03 9.02 16.34
C PHE A 148 6.59 9.34 17.78
N LEU A 149 7.23 8.73 18.76
CA LEU A 149 6.95 8.97 20.18
C LEU A 149 7.36 10.40 20.60
N ASP A 150 8.52 10.88 20.15
CA ASP A 150 9.02 12.24 20.43
C ASP A 150 8.13 13.30 19.77
N GLN A 151 7.66 13.02 18.55
CA GLN A 151 6.72 13.90 17.83
C GLN A 151 5.28 13.80 18.33
N LYS A 152 5.00 12.94 19.31
CA LYS A 152 3.66 12.71 19.90
C LYS A 152 2.61 12.42 18.83
N VAL A 153 2.97 11.58 17.85
CA VAL A 153 2.07 11.17 16.78
C VAL A 153 0.85 10.48 17.40
N PRO A 154 -0.40 10.93 17.13
CA PRO A 154 -1.57 10.34 17.77
C PRO A 154 -1.76 8.87 17.43
N GLN A 155 -1.55 8.48 16.15
CA GLN A 155 -1.70 7.11 15.70
C GLN A 155 -0.67 6.74 14.63
N VAL A 156 0.02 5.61 14.85
CA VAL A 156 0.92 4.97 13.89
C VAL A 156 0.30 3.62 13.50
N LYS A 157 -0.11 3.50 12.23
CA LYS A 157 -0.61 2.23 11.67
C LYS A 157 0.52 1.49 10.97
N PHE A 158 0.84 0.30 11.50
CA PHE A 158 1.74 -0.62 10.84
C PHE A 158 1.05 -1.23 9.62
N VAL A 159 1.74 -1.25 8.50
CA VAL A 159 1.24 -1.86 7.25
C VAL A 159 1.90 -3.20 6.93
N ASP A 160 2.56 -3.77 7.92
CA ASP A 160 3.05 -5.15 7.92
C ASP A 160 1.86 -6.10 7.78
N ARG A 161 1.88 -6.96 6.74
CA ARG A 161 0.70 -7.75 6.34
C ARG A 161 0.30 -8.87 7.29
N THR A 162 1.22 -9.32 8.10
CA THR A 162 1.01 -10.22 9.24
C THR A 162 2.10 -9.90 10.23
N PHE A 163 1.87 -8.87 11.02
CA PHE A 163 2.87 -8.30 11.92
C PHE A 163 3.51 -9.36 12.82
N ASN A 164 2.70 -10.28 13.36
CA ASN A 164 3.15 -11.33 14.27
C ASN A 164 3.64 -12.61 13.59
N CYS A 165 4.04 -12.55 12.30
CA CYS A 165 4.60 -13.74 11.63
C CYS A 165 5.99 -14.16 12.13
N ASN A 166 6.64 -13.32 12.95
CA ASN A 166 7.92 -13.61 13.62
C ASN A 166 7.85 -13.12 15.08
N GLU A 167 7.67 -14.07 16.03
CA GLU A 167 7.53 -13.76 17.46
C GLU A 167 8.67 -12.89 18.01
N LYS A 168 9.92 -13.16 17.63
CA LYS A 168 11.06 -12.39 18.12
C LYS A 168 10.95 -10.91 17.68
N HIS A 169 10.68 -10.66 16.41
CA HIS A 169 10.51 -9.31 15.86
C HIS A 169 9.35 -8.59 16.52
N THR A 170 8.21 -9.25 16.64
CA THR A 170 7.00 -8.75 17.30
C THR A 170 7.28 -8.32 18.73
N MET A 171 7.87 -9.23 19.52
CA MET A 171 8.15 -8.98 20.93
C MET A 171 9.16 -7.86 21.14
N GLU A 172 10.20 -7.75 20.31
CA GLU A 172 11.17 -6.65 20.42
C GLU A 172 10.54 -5.29 20.12
N ILE A 173 9.62 -5.20 19.17
CA ILE A 173 8.87 -3.97 18.88
C ILE A 173 7.94 -3.62 20.03
N TRP A 174 7.14 -4.58 20.51
CA TRP A 174 6.22 -4.35 21.61
C TRP A 174 6.93 -3.98 22.92
N GLN A 175 8.09 -4.57 23.20
CA GLN A 175 8.93 -4.20 24.34
C GLN A 175 9.41 -2.76 24.21
N ASN A 176 9.94 -2.39 23.06
CA ASN A 176 10.40 -1.03 22.82
C ASN A 176 9.27 0.01 22.96
N ILE A 177 8.10 -0.27 22.39
CA ILE A 177 6.93 0.62 22.51
C ILE A 177 6.51 0.78 23.97
N LYS A 178 6.45 -0.31 24.74
CA LYS A 178 6.05 -0.29 26.14
C LYS A 178 7.04 0.48 27.02
N GLU A 179 8.33 0.30 26.76
CA GLU A 179 9.40 0.95 27.54
C GLU A 179 9.48 2.47 27.32
N HIS A 180 9.08 2.95 26.12
CA HIS A 180 9.20 4.36 25.72
C HIS A 180 7.87 5.08 25.56
N VAL A 181 6.78 4.50 26.09
CA VAL A 181 5.43 5.04 25.95
C VAL A 181 5.33 6.50 26.41
N ASN A 182 4.71 7.35 25.57
CA ASN A 182 4.52 8.78 25.84
C ASN A 182 3.10 9.13 26.35
N GLY A 183 2.23 8.16 26.58
CA GLY A 183 0.84 8.36 27.01
C GLY A 183 -0.13 8.86 25.92
N ILE A 184 0.34 9.17 24.70
CA ILE A 184 -0.45 9.75 23.62
C ILE A 184 -0.56 8.77 22.44
N THR A 185 0.58 8.29 21.94
CA THR A 185 0.66 7.51 20.71
C THR A 185 -0.05 6.17 20.85
N ASN A 186 -0.91 5.87 19.88
CA ASN A 186 -1.53 4.57 19.65
C ASN A 186 -0.82 3.87 18.48
N PHE A 187 -0.60 2.56 18.61
CA PHE A 187 -0.02 1.73 17.57
C PHE A 187 -1.02 0.71 17.07
N HIS A 188 -1.29 0.71 15.77
CA HIS A 188 -2.24 -0.18 15.14
C HIS A 188 -1.51 -1.28 14.36
N PHE A 189 -1.83 -2.55 14.62
CA PHE A 189 -1.18 -3.71 14.02
C PHE A 189 -2.19 -4.59 13.27
N GLU A 190 -1.86 -4.98 12.02
CA GLU A 190 -2.56 -6.04 11.29
C GLU A 190 -1.91 -7.38 11.64
N LEU A 191 -2.63 -8.29 12.27
CA LEU A 191 -2.09 -9.55 12.76
C LEU A 191 -3.00 -10.76 12.51
N SER A 192 -2.45 -11.95 12.66
CA SER A 192 -3.19 -13.22 12.64
C SER A 192 -3.33 -13.73 14.07
N ALA A 193 -4.56 -13.70 14.61
CA ALA A 193 -4.75 -14.01 16.02
C ALA A 193 -4.53 -15.49 16.36
N ASP A 194 -4.73 -16.39 15.40
CA ASP A 194 -4.53 -17.84 15.57
C ASP A 194 -3.06 -18.24 15.82
N ILE A 195 -2.10 -17.40 15.40
CA ILE A 195 -0.67 -17.68 15.64
C ILE A 195 -0.09 -16.94 16.84
N LEU A 196 -0.89 -16.13 17.56
CA LEU A 196 -0.45 -15.53 18.81
C LEU A 196 -0.05 -16.61 19.82
N THR A 197 1.12 -16.44 20.41
CA THR A 197 1.61 -17.30 21.49
C THR A 197 1.08 -16.85 22.83
N LYS A 198 1.04 -17.76 23.83
CA LYS A 198 0.67 -17.39 25.19
C LYS A 198 1.53 -16.25 25.73
N LYS A 199 2.83 -16.28 25.45
CA LYS A 199 3.77 -15.24 25.86
C LYS A 199 3.42 -13.87 25.28
N GLU A 200 3.05 -13.81 23.99
CA GLU A 200 2.62 -12.58 23.33
C GLU A 200 1.32 -12.06 23.96
N ILE A 201 0.35 -12.94 24.19
CA ILE A 201 -0.94 -12.58 24.83
C ILE A 201 -0.73 -12.06 26.25
N GLU A 202 0.03 -12.78 27.07
CA GLU A 202 0.36 -12.34 28.44
C GLU A 202 1.08 -11.00 28.45
N TYR A 203 1.93 -10.75 27.45
CA TYR A 203 2.67 -9.49 27.35
C TYR A 203 1.76 -8.32 26.99
N VAL A 204 0.92 -8.44 25.95
CA VAL A 204 0.03 -7.33 25.52
C VAL A 204 -1.05 -7.00 26.56
N ARG A 205 -1.45 -7.95 27.39
CA ARG A 205 -2.36 -7.72 28.53
C ARG A 205 -1.79 -6.77 29.58
N THR A 206 -0.47 -6.56 29.59
CA THR A 206 0.21 -5.60 30.49
C THR A 206 0.33 -4.18 29.91
N PHE A 207 -0.22 -3.93 28.74
CA PHE A 207 -0.18 -2.60 28.12
C PHE A 207 -1.21 -1.67 28.78
N ARG A 208 -0.94 -0.36 28.73
CA ARG A 208 -1.95 0.62 29.10
C ARG A 208 -3.10 0.63 28.08
N ASP A 209 -4.27 1.05 28.51
CA ASP A 209 -5.41 1.26 27.63
C ASP A 209 -5.05 2.22 26.48
N GLY A 210 -5.48 1.88 25.27
CA GLY A 210 -5.25 2.67 24.06
C GLY A 210 -3.80 2.76 23.57
N LEU A 211 -2.88 1.95 24.11
CA LEU A 211 -1.51 1.89 23.58
C LEU A 211 -1.48 1.21 22.22
N VAL A 212 -2.19 0.09 22.09
CA VAL A 212 -2.25 -0.67 20.84
C VAL A 212 -3.69 -1.02 20.47
N GLN A 213 -3.90 -1.26 19.20
CA GLN A 213 -5.10 -1.89 18.66
C GLN A 213 -4.71 -2.94 17.62
N PHE A 214 -5.52 -3.99 17.54
CA PHE A 214 -5.32 -5.10 16.63
C PHE A 214 -6.40 -5.12 15.56
N GLU A 215 -5.99 -5.21 14.29
CA GLU A 215 -6.85 -5.53 13.15
C GLU A 215 -6.62 -7.00 12.78
N ILE A 216 -7.67 -7.80 12.92
CA ILE A 216 -7.64 -9.26 12.83
C ILE A 216 -8.55 -9.71 11.70
N GLY A 217 -7.94 -10.11 10.58
CA GLY A 217 -8.73 -10.65 9.48
C GLY A 217 -9.23 -12.04 9.80
N VAL A 218 -10.56 -12.24 9.91
CA VAL A 218 -11.21 -13.55 9.93
C VAL A 218 -11.63 -13.93 8.52
N GLN A 219 -12.27 -13.02 7.82
CA GLN A 219 -12.76 -13.03 6.45
C GLN A 219 -14.02 -13.89 6.26
N SER A 220 -14.06 -15.10 6.77
CA SER A 220 -15.19 -16.03 6.79
C SER A 220 -14.97 -17.10 7.86
N THR A 221 -16.04 -17.72 8.37
CA THR A 221 -15.97 -18.93 9.22
C THR A 221 -16.38 -20.19 8.47
N ASN A 222 -16.77 -20.07 7.19
CA ASN A 222 -17.13 -21.18 6.34
C ASN A 222 -15.88 -21.95 5.87
N PRO A 223 -15.73 -23.24 6.23
CA PRO A 223 -14.55 -24.05 5.87
C PRO A 223 -14.29 -24.13 4.36
N ASP A 224 -15.34 -24.27 3.53
CA ASP A 224 -15.21 -24.37 2.08
C ASP A 224 -14.70 -23.06 1.49
N THR A 225 -15.19 -21.93 2.01
CA THR A 225 -14.71 -20.59 1.66
C THR A 225 -13.24 -20.41 2.04
N ILE A 226 -12.86 -20.75 3.27
CA ILE A 226 -11.48 -20.66 3.78
C ILE A 226 -10.52 -21.48 2.90
N GLN A 227 -10.93 -22.68 2.52
CA GLN A 227 -10.17 -23.54 1.62
C GLN A 227 -10.03 -22.92 0.22
N ALA A 228 -11.13 -22.44 -0.37
CA ALA A 228 -11.17 -21.86 -1.71
C ALA A 228 -10.33 -20.59 -1.84
N ILE A 229 -10.28 -19.76 -0.80
CA ILE A 229 -9.45 -18.57 -0.79
C ILE A 229 -7.99 -18.83 -0.36
N HIS A 230 -7.61 -20.09 -0.20
CA HIS A 230 -6.27 -20.52 0.23
C HIS A 230 -5.80 -19.87 1.55
N ARG A 231 -6.74 -19.57 2.44
CA ARG A 231 -6.41 -19.00 3.75
C ARG A 231 -6.04 -20.12 4.72
N LYS A 232 -4.89 -19.99 5.36
CA LYS A 232 -4.50 -20.85 6.48
C LYS A 232 -4.88 -20.12 7.77
N MET A 233 -5.80 -20.70 8.51
CA MET A 233 -6.30 -20.15 9.77
C MET A 233 -6.87 -21.30 10.62
N ASP A 234 -6.48 -21.33 11.88
CA ASP A 234 -7.11 -22.17 12.90
C ASP A 234 -8.18 -21.31 13.60
N LEU A 235 -9.46 -21.53 13.22
CA LEU A 235 -10.57 -20.72 13.70
C LEU A 235 -10.81 -20.89 15.21
N ASP A 236 -10.65 -22.10 15.76
CA ASP A 236 -10.87 -22.35 17.17
C ASP A 236 -9.80 -21.65 18.01
N ARG A 237 -8.55 -21.78 17.61
CA ARG A 237 -7.44 -21.07 18.24
C ARG A 237 -7.56 -19.54 18.10
N LEU A 238 -8.04 -19.06 16.96
CA LEU A 238 -8.34 -17.62 16.76
C LEU A 238 -9.36 -17.16 17.80
N LYS A 239 -10.48 -17.88 17.96
CA LYS A 239 -11.53 -17.56 18.94
C LYS A 239 -10.98 -17.54 20.37
N GLU A 240 -10.21 -18.55 20.74
CA GLU A 240 -9.57 -18.64 22.05
C GLU A 240 -8.63 -17.45 22.32
N ASN A 241 -7.76 -17.14 21.36
CA ASN A 241 -6.78 -16.06 21.49
C ASN A 241 -7.46 -14.68 21.55
N VAL A 242 -8.47 -14.44 20.70
CA VAL A 242 -9.29 -13.20 20.76
C VAL A 242 -9.92 -13.04 22.13
N ALA A 243 -10.53 -14.10 22.67
CA ALA A 243 -11.14 -14.09 24.01
C ALA A 243 -10.09 -13.83 25.11
N MET A 244 -8.90 -14.45 25.03
CA MET A 244 -7.83 -14.21 26.01
C MET A 244 -7.32 -12.77 25.98
N VAL A 245 -7.14 -12.18 24.79
CA VAL A 245 -6.75 -10.77 24.65
C VAL A 245 -7.83 -9.84 25.19
N HIS A 246 -9.12 -10.19 25.01
CA HIS A 246 -10.25 -9.37 25.44
C HIS A 246 -10.39 -9.28 26.97
N GLN A 247 -9.82 -10.22 27.75
CA GLN A 247 -10.04 -10.31 29.22
C GLN A 247 -9.71 -9.01 29.96
N GLU A 248 -8.62 -8.33 29.60
CA GLU A 248 -8.20 -7.10 30.27
C GLU A 248 -8.83 -5.83 29.68
N ARG A 249 -9.49 -5.94 28.51
CA ARG A 249 -10.14 -4.83 27.79
C ARG A 249 -9.24 -3.63 27.50
N ASN A 250 -7.93 -3.85 27.49
CA ASN A 250 -6.92 -2.81 27.24
C ASN A 250 -6.50 -2.71 25.76
N ILE A 251 -6.86 -3.72 24.95
CA ILE A 251 -6.56 -3.80 23.54
C ILE A 251 -7.85 -3.68 22.72
N HIS A 252 -7.95 -2.66 21.89
CA HIS A 252 -9.04 -2.53 20.92
C HIS A 252 -8.90 -3.58 19.83
N GLN A 253 -9.85 -4.50 19.71
CA GLN A 253 -9.85 -5.57 18.73
C GLN A 253 -10.84 -5.27 17.61
N HIS A 254 -10.32 -5.12 16.40
CA HIS A 254 -11.05 -4.91 15.16
C HIS A 254 -11.01 -6.20 14.34
N LEU A 255 -12.16 -6.84 14.12
CA LEU A 255 -12.28 -8.07 13.37
C LEU A 255 -12.92 -7.81 12.01
N ASP A 256 -12.40 -8.48 10.96
CA ASP A 256 -12.83 -8.25 9.57
C ASP A 256 -13.48 -9.47 8.95
N LEU A 257 -14.57 -9.21 8.21
CA LEU A 257 -15.23 -10.15 7.31
C LEU A 257 -15.24 -9.62 5.87
N ILE A 258 -15.25 -10.53 4.88
CA ILE A 258 -15.35 -10.19 3.46
C ILE A 258 -16.57 -10.90 2.85
N ALA A 259 -17.56 -10.14 2.43
CA ALA A 259 -18.70 -10.64 1.66
C ALA A 259 -18.33 -10.85 0.18
N GLY A 260 -18.92 -11.86 -0.45
CA GLY A 260 -18.72 -12.20 -1.86
C GLY A 260 -17.50 -13.08 -2.13
N LEU A 261 -17.03 -13.79 -1.13
CA LEU A 261 -16.04 -14.87 -1.29
C LEU A 261 -16.68 -16.12 -1.95
N PRO A 262 -15.88 -16.98 -2.61
CA PRO A 262 -16.38 -18.24 -3.16
C PRO A 262 -16.98 -19.15 -2.08
N TYR A 263 -17.99 -19.95 -2.46
CA TYR A 263 -18.71 -20.91 -1.60
C TYR A 263 -19.45 -20.28 -0.41
N GLU A 264 -19.72 -18.97 -0.46
CA GLU A 264 -20.41 -18.26 0.61
C GLU A 264 -21.67 -17.56 0.07
N ASP A 265 -22.85 -18.13 0.36
CA ASP A 265 -24.15 -17.51 0.12
C ASP A 265 -24.55 -16.59 1.29
N LEU A 266 -25.67 -15.89 1.15
CA LEU A 266 -26.16 -14.96 2.16
C LEU A 266 -26.33 -15.63 3.54
N GLN A 267 -26.86 -16.86 3.57
CA GLN A 267 -27.08 -17.57 4.82
C GLN A 267 -25.77 -17.99 5.48
N SER A 268 -24.79 -18.47 4.69
CA SER A 268 -23.45 -18.78 5.17
C SER A 268 -22.74 -17.53 5.70
N PHE A 269 -22.87 -16.40 4.99
CA PHE A 269 -22.30 -15.14 5.43
C PHE A 269 -22.93 -14.65 6.74
N HIS A 270 -24.25 -14.81 6.92
CA HIS A 270 -24.92 -14.51 8.19
C HIS A 270 -24.37 -15.37 9.33
N ARG A 271 -24.05 -16.66 9.07
CA ARG A 271 -23.40 -17.51 10.10
C ARG A 271 -22.01 -16.97 10.43
N SER A 272 -21.20 -16.68 9.42
CA SER A 272 -19.87 -16.07 9.62
C SER A 272 -19.96 -14.76 10.44
N PHE A 273 -20.93 -13.91 10.11
CA PHE A 273 -21.18 -12.68 10.87
C PHE A 273 -21.51 -12.95 12.33
N ASN A 274 -22.45 -13.86 12.60
CA ASN A 274 -22.86 -14.21 13.97
C ASN A 274 -21.72 -14.83 14.75
N ASP A 275 -20.94 -15.71 14.13
CA ASP A 275 -19.76 -16.34 14.77
C ASP A 275 -18.73 -15.29 15.20
N VAL A 276 -18.44 -14.31 14.33
CA VAL A 276 -17.46 -13.26 14.64
C VAL A 276 -18.04 -12.24 15.62
N TYR A 277 -19.32 -11.89 15.49
CA TYR A 277 -20.00 -11.01 16.43
C TYR A 277 -20.03 -11.61 17.86
N ALA A 278 -20.19 -12.93 17.98
CA ALA A 278 -20.14 -13.64 19.26
C ALA A 278 -18.77 -13.60 19.95
N MET A 279 -17.67 -13.30 19.21
CA MET A 279 -16.35 -13.07 19.81
C MET A 279 -16.25 -11.71 20.53
N GLN A 280 -17.29 -10.87 20.44
CA GLN A 280 -17.39 -9.55 21.08
C GLN A 280 -16.23 -8.59 20.71
N PRO A 281 -15.94 -8.38 19.42
CA PRO A 281 -14.94 -7.40 19.04
C PRO A 281 -15.39 -5.99 19.42
N ASP A 282 -14.43 -5.08 19.65
CA ASP A 282 -14.73 -3.66 19.84
C ASP A 282 -15.23 -3.03 18.53
N GLN A 283 -14.75 -3.54 17.40
CA GLN A 283 -15.18 -3.15 16.06
C GLN A 283 -15.28 -4.37 15.14
N LEU A 284 -16.40 -4.49 14.41
CA LEU A 284 -16.58 -5.47 13.36
C LEU A 284 -16.67 -4.73 12.01
N GLN A 285 -15.75 -5.02 11.10
CA GLN A 285 -15.76 -4.48 9.74
C GLN A 285 -16.30 -5.51 8.75
N LEU A 286 -17.28 -5.08 8.00
CA LEU A 286 -17.84 -5.83 6.88
C LEU A 286 -17.28 -5.23 5.58
N GLY A 287 -16.34 -5.94 4.97
CA GLY A 287 -15.79 -5.59 3.66
C GLY A 287 -16.46 -6.37 2.53
N PHE A 288 -16.28 -5.91 1.30
CA PHE A 288 -16.70 -6.61 0.09
C PHE A 288 -15.47 -7.01 -0.72
N LEU A 289 -15.51 -8.21 -1.30
CA LEU A 289 -14.41 -8.72 -2.12
C LEU A 289 -14.02 -7.71 -3.20
N LYS A 290 -12.74 -7.39 -3.27
CA LYS A 290 -12.14 -6.60 -4.35
C LYS A 290 -11.28 -7.52 -5.21
N VAL A 291 -11.65 -7.68 -6.47
CA VAL A 291 -10.95 -8.56 -7.42
C VAL A 291 -9.76 -7.82 -8.01
N LEU A 292 -8.71 -7.71 -7.22
CA LEU A 292 -7.53 -6.90 -7.54
C LEU A 292 -6.73 -7.52 -8.68
N LYS A 293 -6.39 -6.71 -9.69
CA LYS A 293 -5.54 -7.14 -10.81
C LYS A 293 -4.19 -7.63 -10.29
N GLY A 294 -3.76 -8.82 -10.76
CA GLY A 294 -2.53 -9.46 -10.29
C GLY A 294 -2.71 -10.45 -9.14
N SER A 295 -3.83 -10.41 -8.41
CA SER A 295 -4.14 -11.41 -7.40
C SER A 295 -4.50 -12.77 -8.03
N PRO A 296 -4.31 -13.90 -7.31
CA PRO A 296 -4.85 -15.19 -7.75
C PRO A 296 -6.35 -15.16 -8.00
N MET A 297 -7.13 -14.48 -7.16
CA MET A 297 -8.59 -14.35 -7.28
C MET A 297 -9.00 -13.72 -8.62
N HIS A 298 -8.23 -12.78 -9.16
CA HIS A 298 -8.50 -12.20 -10.47
C HIS A 298 -8.45 -13.26 -11.60
N ARG A 299 -7.56 -14.26 -11.50
CA ARG A 299 -7.49 -15.38 -12.45
C ARG A 299 -8.61 -16.39 -12.23
N MET A 300 -9.03 -16.59 -10.97
CA MET A 300 -10.07 -17.56 -10.56
C MET A 300 -11.49 -16.97 -10.71
N ALA A 301 -11.63 -15.67 -10.93
CA ALA A 301 -12.93 -14.98 -10.94
C ALA A 301 -13.94 -15.62 -11.92
N LYS A 302 -13.49 -16.02 -13.11
CA LYS A 302 -14.34 -16.67 -14.10
C LYS A 302 -14.85 -18.03 -13.63
N GLU A 303 -14.00 -18.83 -12.99
CA GLU A 303 -14.33 -20.16 -12.45
C GLU A 303 -15.41 -20.06 -11.36
N TYR A 304 -15.30 -19.07 -10.50
CA TYR A 304 -16.25 -18.82 -9.40
C TYR A 304 -17.45 -17.96 -9.80
N GLY A 305 -17.61 -17.65 -11.10
CA GLY A 305 -18.71 -16.83 -11.60
C GLY A 305 -18.74 -15.43 -10.99
N ILE A 306 -17.59 -14.89 -10.55
CA ILE A 306 -17.50 -13.60 -9.90
C ILE A 306 -17.65 -12.48 -10.93
N GLN A 307 -18.71 -11.68 -10.79
CA GLN A 307 -18.89 -10.43 -11.49
C GLN A 307 -18.41 -9.28 -10.59
N TYR A 308 -17.67 -8.33 -11.14
CA TYR A 308 -17.09 -7.22 -10.37
C TYR A 308 -16.91 -5.97 -11.24
N HIS A 309 -16.79 -4.82 -10.61
CA HIS A 309 -16.53 -3.57 -11.32
C HIS A 309 -15.18 -3.62 -12.08
N SER A 310 -15.20 -3.26 -13.37
CA SER A 310 -13.99 -3.22 -14.21
C SER A 310 -13.02 -2.09 -13.85
N LYS A 311 -13.49 -1.10 -13.08
CA LYS A 311 -12.73 0.05 -12.58
C LYS A 311 -12.51 -0.06 -11.06
N PRO A 312 -11.46 0.60 -10.52
CA PRO A 312 -11.28 0.65 -9.07
C PRO A 312 -12.56 1.08 -8.34
N PRO A 313 -12.86 0.47 -7.21
CA PRO A 313 -12.08 -0.47 -6.42
C PRO A 313 -12.18 -1.94 -6.83
N TYR A 314 -12.72 -2.30 -8.00
CA TYR A 314 -12.89 -3.67 -8.51
C TYR A 314 -13.77 -4.54 -7.59
N GLU A 315 -14.75 -3.92 -6.97
CA GLU A 315 -15.62 -4.55 -5.98
C GLU A 315 -16.58 -5.55 -6.63
N VAL A 316 -16.84 -6.64 -5.92
CA VAL A 316 -17.77 -7.70 -6.32
C VAL A 316 -19.18 -7.16 -6.48
N LEU A 317 -19.86 -7.65 -7.53
CA LEU A 317 -21.28 -7.40 -7.82
C LEU A 317 -22.13 -8.63 -7.56
N SER A 318 -21.61 -9.82 -7.90
CA SER A 318 -22.25 -11.12 -7.65
C SER A 318 -21.23 -12.23 -7.78
N THR A 319 -21.55 -13.40 -7.24
CA THR A 319 -20.81 -14.66 -7.43
C THR A 319 -21.79 -15.78 -7.79
N THR A 320 -21.29 -16.99 -8.03
CA THR A 320 -22.14 -18.18 -8.20
C THR A 320 -23.06 -18.41 -6.98
N TRP A 321 -22.61 -18.04 -5.78
CA TRP A 321 -23.33 -18.30 -4.52
C TRP A 321 -24.08 -17.08 -3.97
N LEU A 322 -23.61 -15.88 -4.29
CA LEU A 322 -24.17 -14.63 -3.77
C LEU A 322 -24.66 -13.76 -4.94
N PRO A 323 -25.99 -13.77 -5.27
CA PRO A 323 -26.58 -12.92 -6.29
C PRO A 323 -26.44 -11.42 -6.00
N TYR A 324 -26.61 -10.61 -7.02
CA TYR A 324 -26.49 -9.13 -6.89
C TYR A 324 -27.43 -8.53 -5.83
N GLU A 325 -28.67 -9.04 -5.74
CA GLU A 325 -29.64 -8.57 -4.74
C GLU A 325 -29.18 -8.83 -3.30
N ASP A 326 -28.50 -9.98 -3.08
CA ASP A 326 -27.95 -10.30 -1.75
C ASP A 326 -26.74 -9.42 -1.41
N VAL A 327 -25.86 -9.14 -2.40
CA VAL A 327 -24.78 -8.16 -2.22
C VAL A 327 -25.34 -6.79 -1.86
N ARG A 328 -26.42 -6.37 -2.53
CA ARG A 328 -27.08 -5.11 -2.24
C ARG A 328 -27.70 -5.09 -0.83
N THR A 329 -28.32 -6.19 -0.44
CA THR A 329 -28.90 -6.34 0.91
C THR A 329 -27.83 -6.23 1.99
N LEU A 330 -26.64 -6.79 1.77
CA LEU A 330 -25.53 -6.66 2.73
C LEU A 330 -24.93 -5.24 2.79
N LYS A 331 -25.16 -4.42 1.80
CA LYS A 331 -24.71 -3.01 1.79
C LYS A 331 -25.66 -2.05 2.52
N GLY A 332 -26.88 -2.47 2.81
CA GLY A 332 -27.93 -1.67 3.46
C GLY A 332 -28.75 -0.90 2.47
#